data_e92fd3fb1430bcb8bc0ce5270dc7db07
#
_entry.id   e92fd3fb1430bcb8bc0ce5270dc7db07
#
_cell.length_a   1.000
_cell.length_b   1.000
_cell.length_c   1.000
_cell.angle_alpha   90.00
_cell.angle_beta   90.00
_cell.angle_gamma   90.00
#
_symmetry.space_group_name_H-M   'P 1'
#
loop_
_entity.id
_entity.type
_entity.pdbx_description
1 polymer ?
#
loop_
_entity_poly.entity_id
_entity_poly.type
_entity_poly.pdbx_seq_one_letter_code
_entity_poly.pdbx_strand_id
1 'polypeptide(L)'
;DVPGYKFMPAYRNKIWDGKIRLFSPATGKIYVGLLPYIKDFCYKNDIEYIIDKELEDVREISKSTVKGFVRALKPKTKGKSLKVRDYQLDAIEYAIKSNRGLLVAPTASGKSLIIYALIRYYQMMKLRTLILVPTTSLVEQMYSDFEDYGWSSDMHCQKVYQGYTTKVTKDVVISTWQSIYKMPKKYFQ
;
A
#
# COMPACT_ATOMS: atom_id res chain seq x y z
N ASP A 1 6.70 -23.16 -6.87
CA ASP A 1 5.83 -23.32 -8.06
C ASP A 1 4.57 -22.46 -7.89
N VAL A 2 4.05 -21.94 -8.98
CA VAL A 2 2.79 -21.16 -8.98
C VAL A 2 1.61 -22.12 -8.84
N PRO A 3 0.64 -21.87 -7.94
CA PRO A 3 -0.54 -22.71 -7.85
C PRO A 3 -1.24 -22.84 -9.21
N GLY A 4 -1.57 -24.08 -9.62
CA GLY A 4 -2.25 -24.33 -10.90
C GLY A 4 -1.37 -24.17 -12.16
N TYR A 5 -0.05 -24.00 -12.03
CA TYR A 5 0.85 -23.77 -13.17
C TYR A 5 0.72 -24.82 -14.28
N LYS A 6 0.45 -26.09 -13.94
CA LYS A 6 0.29 -27.19 -14.91
C LYS A 6 -0.86 -26.98 -15.90
N PHE A 7 -1.85 -26.16 -15.54
CA PHE A 7 -2.99 -25.85 -16.40
C PHE A 7 -2.78 -24.59 -17.27
N MET A 8 -1.70 -23.85 -17.04
CA MET A 8 -1.41 -22.64 -17.78
C MET A 8 -0.83 -22.96 -19.17
N PRO A 9 -1.30 -22.28 -20.25
CA PRO A 9 -0.79 -22.49 -21.60
C PRO A 9 0.73 -22.33 -21.73
N ALA A 10 1.31 -21.35 -21.04
CA ALA A 10 2.76 -21.10 -21.06
C ALA A 10 3.57 -22.30 -20.52
N TYR A 11 3.07 -23.01 -19.51
CA TYR A 11 3.71 -24.22 -19.01
C TYR A 11 3.52 -25.41 -19.96
N ARG A 12 2.30 -25.60 -20.46
CA ARG A 12 2.00 -26.67 -21.42
C ARG A 12 2.82 -26.55 -22.72
N ASN A 13 3.03 -25.33 -23.16
CA ASN A 13 3.84 -25.03 -24.35
C ASN A 13 5.35 -24.97 -24.04
N LYS A 14 5.79 -25.36 -22.84
CA LYS A 14 7.19 -25.36 -22.40
C LYS A 14 7.90 -24.00 -22.50
N ILE A 15 7.15 -22.90 -22.54
CA ILE A 15 7.66 -21.52 -22.57
C ILE A 15 8.08 -21.07 -21.16
N TRP A 16 7.50 -21.67 -20.14
CA TRP A 16 7.73 -21.31 -18.75
C TRP A 16 7.71 -22.58 -17.87
N ASP A 17 8.53 -22.62 -16.84
CA ASP A 17 8.73 -23.78 -15.95
C ASP A 17 7.80 -23.82 -14.71
N GLY A 18 6.80 -22.96 -14.65
CA GLY A 18 5.85 -22.90 -13.54
C GLY A 18 6.38 -22.21 -12.29
N LYS A 19 7.56 -21.57 -12.34
CA LYS A 19 8.20 -20.91 -11.19
C LYS A 19 8.27 -19.40 -11.36
N ILE A 20 7.99 -18.67 -10.31
CA ILE A 20 8.33 -17.25 -10.22
C ILE A 20 9.66 -17.15 -9.49
N ARG A 21 10.65 -16.55 -10.14
CA ARG A 21 11.95 -16.29 -9.54
C ARG A 21 11.97 -14.91 -8.93
N LEU A 22 12.13 -14.86 -7.62
CA LEU A 22 12.15 -13.61 -6.86
C LEU A 22 13.57 -13.06 -6.68
N PHE A 23 14.58 -13.87 -7.00
CA PHE A 23 15.98 -13.49 -7.05
C PHE A 23 16.51 -13.63 -8.47
N SER A 24 17.27 -12.67 -8.94
CA SER A 24 17.95 -12.68 -10.23
C SER A 24 19.43 -12.99 -10.03
N PRO A 25 19.91 -14.21 -10.33
CA PRO A 25 21.33 -14.57 -10.18
C PRO A 25 22.27 -13.70 -11.03
N ALA A 26 21.81 -13.30 -12.24
CA ALA A 26 22.60 -12.50 -13.17
C ALA A 26 22.86 -11.07 -12.67
N THR A 27 21.98 -10.51 -11.85
CA THR A 27 22.07 -9.13 -11.37
C THR A 27 22.24 -9.02 -9.85
N GLY A 28 22.18 -10.15 -9.11
CA GLY A 28 22.17 -10.18 -7.65
C GLY A 28 20.94 -9.49 -7.00
N LYS A 29 19.90 -9.15 -7.78
CA LYS A 29 18.76 -8.39 -7.29
C LYS A 29 17.69 -9.29 -6.69
N ILE A 30 17.13 -8.85 -5.56
CA ILE A 30 16.00 -9.46 -4.88
C ILE A 30 15.03 -8.36 -4.43
N TYR A 31 13.75 -8.71 -4.27
CA TYR A 31 12.77 -7.77 -3.73
C TYR A 31 13.03 -7.53 -2.24
N VAL A 32 13.10 -6.26 -1.85
CA VAL A 32 13.39 -5.86 -0.47
C VAL A 32 12.39 -6.41 0.57
N GLY A 33 11.14 -6.68 0.18
CA GLY A 33 10.16 -7.36 1.04
C GLY A 33 10.55 -8.77 1.48
N LEU A 34 11.58 -9.37 0.84
CA LEU A 34 12.13 -10.67 1.21
C LEU A 34 13.31 -10.59 2.20
N LEU A 35 13.68 -9.38 2.60
CA LEU A 35 14.79 -9.17 3.56
C LEU A 35 14.67 -9.98 4.85
N PRO A 36 13.49 -10.12 5.50
CA PRO A 36 13.35 -10.97 6.68
C PRO A 36 13.72 -12.44 6.44
N TYR A 37 13.38 -12.97 5.26
CA TYR A 37 13.73 -14.34 4.88
C TYR A 37 15.24 -14.51 4.63
N ILE A 38 15.89 -13.47 4.08
CA ILE A 38 17.35 -13.48 3.90
C ILE A 38 18.05 -13.46 5.26
N LYS A 39 17.59 -12.60 6.18
CA LYS A 39 18.12 -12.55 7.56
C LYS A 39 18.01 -13.92 8.25
N ASP A 40 16.84 -14.56 8.19
CA ASP A 40 16.60 -15.89 8.76
C ASP A 40 17.49 -16.96 8.13
N PHE A 41 17.65 -16.92 6.80
CA PHE A 41 18.56 -17.83 6.09
C PHE A 41 20.01 -17.65 6.51
N CYS A 42 20.51 -16.42 6.58
CA CYS A 42 21.87 -16.12 7.01
C CYS A 42 22.08 -16.58 8.46
N TYR A 43 21.14 -16.29 9.35
CA TYR A 43 21.20 -16.73 10.74
C TYR A 43 21.30 -18.27 10.88
N LYS A 44 20.47 -19.02 10.13
CA LYS A 44 20.46 -20.49 10.16
C LYS A 44 21.71 -21.14 9.57
N ASN A 45 22.46 -20.42 8.76
CA ASN A 45 23.65 -20.94 8.07
C ASN A 45 24.95 -20.27 8.54
N ASP A 46 24.93 -19.53 9.64
CA ASP A 46 26.06 -18.80 10.20
C ASP A 46 26.79 -17.91 9.16
N ILE A 47 25.99 -17.24 8.30
CA ILE A 47 26.48 -16.32 7.27
C ILE A 47 26.43 -14.89 7.80
N GLU A 48 27.57 -14.22 7.85
CA GLU A 48 27.62 -12.78 8.14
C GLU A 48 27.07 -11.96 6.99
N TYR A 49 26.33 -10.89 7.31
CA TYR A 49 25.77 -9.97 6.32
C TYR A 49 25.77 -8.53 6.83
N ILE A 50 25.80 -7.60 5.91
CA ILE A 50 25.66 -6.16 6.18
C ILE A 50 24.40 -5.67 5.47
N ILE A 51 23.59 -4.91 6.17
CA ILE A 51 22.36 -4.30 5.61
C ILE A 51 22.55 -2.79 5.58
N ASP A 52 22.17 -2.19 4.47
CA ASP A 52 22.14 -0.75 4.34
C ASP A 52 21.12 -0.16 5.34
N LYS A 53 21.54 0.90 6.05
CA LYS A 53 20.70 1.57 7.05
C LYS A 53 19.37 2.05 6.50
N GLU A 54 19.31 2.44 5.23
CA GLU A 54 18.05 2.86 4.56
C GLU A 54 17.00 1.73 4.50
N LEU A 55 17.44 0.46 4.55
CA LEU A 55 16.54 -0.70 4.55
C LEU A 55 16.05 -1.08 5.95
N GLU A 56 16.69 -0.56 6.99
CA GLU A 56 16.37 -0.80 8.40
C GLU A 56 15.59 0.36 9.04
N ASP A 57 15.24 1.38 8.26
CA ASP A 57 14.52 2.55 8.76
C ASP A 57 13.12 2.15 9.25
N VAL A 58 13.03 1.88 10.56
CA VAL A 58 11.79 1.62 11.28
C VAL A 58 11.36 2.92 11.94
N ARG A 59 10.23 3.46 11.50
CA ARG A 59 9.68 4.67 12.10
C ARG A 59 9.16 4.39 13.50
N GLU A 60 9.69 5.11 14.48
CA GLU A 60 9.17 5.05 15.83
C GLU A 60 7.89 5.89 15.95
N ILE A 61 6.78 5.23 16.19
CA ILE A 61 5.51 5.86 16.51
C ILE A 61 4.81 5.05 17.59
N SER A 62 4.18 5.71 18.57
CA SER A 62 3.43 5.02 19.60
C SER A 62 1.93 4.97 19.25
N LYS A 63 1.22 3.97 19.79
CA LYS A 63 -0.25 3.87 19.66
C LYS A 63 -0.95 5.12 20.20
N SER A 64 -0.43 5.74 21.26
CA SER A 64 -0.97 6.99 21.81
C SER A 64 -0.86 8.14 20.81
N THR A 65 0.28 8.26 20.12
CA THR A 65 0.49 9.26 19.07
C THR A 65 -0.48 9.05 17.89
N VAL A 66 -0.63 7.80 17.42
CA VAL A 66 -1.60 7.45 16.37
C VAL A 66 -3.02 7.80 16.81
N LYS A 67 -3.40 7.45 18.04
CA LYS A 67 -4.73 7.77 18.60
C LYS A 67 -4.98 9.28 18.66
N GLY A 68 -4.00 10.05 19.10
CA GLY A 68 -4.06 11.53 19.12
C GLY A 68 -4.23 12.10 17.71
N PHE A 69 -3.44 11.63 16.77
CA PHE A 69 -3.51 12.03 15.36
C PHE A 69 -4.88 11.74 14.74
N VAL A 70 -5.38 10.49 14.87
CA VAL A 70 -6.67 10.10 14.29
C VAL A 70 -7.85 10.87 14.93
N ARG A 71 -7.78 11.14 16.23
CA ARG A 71 -8.75 12.00 16.90
C ARG A 71 -8.74 13.43 16.36
N ALA A 72 -7.57 13.98 16.05
CA ALA A 72 -7.44 15.32 15.47
C ALA A 72 -8.02 15.42 14.05
N LEU A 73 -8.06 14.32 13.28
CA LEU A 73 -8.71 14.27 11.97
C LEU A 73 -10.24 14.43 12.08
N LYS A 74 -10.84 14.12 13.22
CA LYS A 74 -12.30 14.20 13.48
C LYS A 74 -13.13 13.53 12.36
N PRO A 75 -12.84 12.27 11.99
CA PRO A 75 -13.55 11.61 10.92
C PRO A 75 -15.05 11.50 11.23
N LYS A 76 -15.86 11.67 10.21
CA LYS A 76 -17.31 11.58 10.28
C LYS A 76 -17.82 10.43 9.41
N THR A 77 -19.05 10.03 9.61
CA THR A 77 -19.81 9.20 8.68
C THR A 77 -21.25 9.61 8.72
N LYS A 78 -21.83 9.90 7.57
CA LYS A 78 -23.19 10.45 7.44
C LYS A 78 -23.41 11.68 8.35
N GLY A 79 -22.42 12.56 8.42
CA GLY A 79 -22.42 13.76 9.24
C GLY A 79 -22.19 13.54 10.77
N LYS A 80 -22.14 12.31 11.26
CA LYS A 80 -21.91 11.98 12.65
C LYS A 80 -20.45 11.65 12.92
N SER A 81 -19.93 12.02 14.11
CA SER A 81 -18.57 11.67 14.52
C SER A 81 -18.37 10.16 14.51
N LEU A 82 -17.30 9.70 13.89
CA LEU A 82 -16.95 8.28 13.78
C LEU A 82 -15.97 7.90 14.90
N LYS A 83 -16.35 6.88 15.68
CA LYS A 83 -15.46 6.32 16.72
C LYS A 83 -14.53 5.29 16.05
N VAL A 84 -13.25 5.60 16.04
CA VAL A 84 -12.22 4.67 15.54
C VAL A 84 -12.02 3.53 16.51
N ARG A 85 -11.95 2.31 16.03
CA ARG A 85 -11.81 1.07 16.81
C ARG A 85 -10.34 0.77 17.10
N ASP A 86 -10.05 0.05 18.18
CA ASP A 86 -8.67 -0.22 18.62
C ASP A 86 -7.87 -0.98 17.56
N TYR A 87 -8.45 -1.98 16.91
CA TYR A 87 -7.77 -2.71 15.84
C TYR A 87 -7.44 -1.85 14.61
N GLN A 88 -8.21 -0.79 14.35
CA GLN A 88 -7.89 0.16 13.27
C GLN A 88 -6.68 1.02 13.65
N LEU A 89 -6.59 1.43 14.93
CA LEU A 89 -5.41 2.13 15.44
C LEU A 89 -4.16 1.23 15.38
N ASP A 90 -4.29 -0.04 15.76
CA ASP A 90 -3.20 -1.03 15.66
C ASP A 90 -2.74 -1.21 14.22
N ALA A 91 -3.68 -1.29 13.27
CA ALA A 91 -3.37 -1.41 11.85
C ALA A 91 -2.64 -0.17 11.29
N ILE A 92 -3.05 1.04 11.69
CA ILE A 92 -2.40 2.29 11.30
C ILE A 92 -0.98 2.36 11.89
N GLU A 93 -0.83 2.06 13.18
CA GLU A 93 0.47 2.02 13.86
C GLU A 93 1.42 1.03 13.18
N TYR A 94 0.95 -0.19 12.92
CA TYR A 94 1.70 -1.22 12.23
C TYR A 94 2.15 -0.75 10.83
N ALA A 95 1.24 -0.19 10.04
CA ALA A 95 1.55 0.26 8.69
C ALA A 95 2.61 1.39 8.67
N ILE A 96 2.56 2.31 9.63
CA ILE A 96 3.55 3.38 9.75
C ILE A 96 4.92 2.83 10.18
N LYS A 97 4.95 1.95 11.20
CA LYS A 97 6.18 1.34 11.71
C LYS A 97 6.87 0.45 10.70
N SER A 98 6.10 -0.40 10.04
CA SER A 98 6.65 -1.45 9.17
C SER A 98 7.10 -0.93 7.81
N ASN A 99 6.73 0.29 7.42
CA ASN A 99 6.97 0.89 6.11
C ASN A 99 6.46 0.02 4.93
N ARG A 100 6.43 -1.29 5.09
CA ARG A 100 5.86 -2.30 4.18
C ARG A 100 5.12 -3.36 4.99
N GLY A 101 3.92 -3.71 4.57
CA GLY A 101 3.15 -4.71 5.29
C GLY A 101 1.93 -5.18 4.50
N LEU A 102 1.38 -6.31 4.92
CA LEU A 102 0.12 -6.85 4.46
C LEU A 102 -0.89 -6.76 5.60
N LEU A 103 -1.96 -6.01 5.39
CA LEU A 103 -3.09 -5.93 6.31
C LEU A 103 -4.25 -6.78 5.78
N VAL A 104 -4.53 -7.89 6.43
CA VAL A 104 -5.67 -8.74 6.13
C VAL A 104 -6.83 -8.33 7.03
N ALA A 105 -7.90 -7.85 6.43
CA ALA A 105 -9.06 -7.38 7.16
C ALA A 105 -10.37 -7.77 6.45
N PRO A 106 -11.40 -8.25 7.19
CA PRO A 106 -12.66 -8.69 6.59
C PRO A 106 -13.41 -7.51 5.95
N THR A 107 -14.43 -7.84 5.16
CA THR A 107 -15.36 -6.82 4.64
C THR A 107 -16.03 -6.07 5.80
N ALA A 108 -16.32 -4.81 5.60
CA ALA A 108 -16.91 -3.91 6.62
C ALA A 108 -16.05 -3.66 7.87
N SER A 109 -14.76 -4.03 7.87
CA SER A 109 -13.84 -3.69 8.98
C SER A 109 -13.41 -2.22 9.00
N GLY A 110 -13.80 -1.42 7.99
CA GLY A 110 -13.42 -0.01 7.86
C GLY A 110 -12.01 0.18 7.29
N LYS A 111 -11.62 -0.65 6.31
CA LYS A 111 -10.34 -0.51 5.58
C LYS A 111 -10.14 0.88 4.99
N SER A 112 -11.18 1.47 4.43
CA SER A 112 -11.12 2.83 3.85
C SER A 112 -10.76 3.89 4.90
N LEU A 113 -11.19 3.73 6.15
CA LEU A 113 -10.79 4.63 7.24
C LEU A 113 -9.30 4.48 7.60
N ILE A 114 -8.78 3.25 7.59
CA ILE A 114 -7.36 2.99 7.82
C ILE A 114 -6.53 3.65 6.71
N ILE A 115 -6.93 3.44 5.45
CA ILE A 115 -6.28 4.06 4.29
C ILE A 115 -6.36 5.59 4.37
N TYR A 116 -7.52 6.14 4.69
CA TYR A 116 -7.71 7.57 4.91
C TYR A 116 -6.74 8.14 5.94
N ALA A 117 -6.64 7.50 7.11
CA ALA A 117 -5.74 7.94 8.17
C ALA A 117 -4.26 7.90 7.73
N LEU A 118 -3.85 6.85 7.01
CA LEU A 118 -2.50 6.74 6.45
C LEU A 118 -2.19 7.84 5.43
N ILE A 119 -3.12 8.13 4.52
CA ILE A 119 -2.98 9.22 3.54
C ILE A 119 -2.77 10.54 4.26
N ARG A 120 -3.62 10.84 5.26
CA ARG A 120 -3.54 12.08 6.02
C ARG A 120 -2.24 12.18 6.81
N TYR A 121 -1.72 11.06 7.31
CA TYR A 121 -0.42 10.99 7.97
C TYR A 121 0.72 11.32 7.00
N TYR A 122 0.76 10.70 5.82
CA TYR A 122 1.78 10.96 4.82
C TYR A 122 1.67 12.36 4.19
N GLN A 123 0.46 12.89 4.05
CA GLN A 123 0.23 14.26 3.60
C GLN A 123 0.83 15.29 4.56
N MET A 124 0.75 15.07 5.88
CA MET A 124 1.44 15.93 6.86
C MET A 124 2.96 15.94 6.66
N MET A 125 3.52 14.86 6.14
CA MET A 125 4.94 14.76 5.78
C MET A 125 5.23 15.32 4.38
N LYS A 126 4.27 15.94 3.71
CA LYS A 126 4.35 16.44 2.33
C LYS A 126 4.71 15.33 1.32
N LEU A 127 4.30 14.10 1.59
CA LEU A 127 4.49 12.96 0.71
C LEU A 127 3.26 12.74 -0.16
N ARG A 128 3.50 12.41 -1.41
CA ARG A 128 2.45 12.03 -2.36
C ARG A 128 2.02 10.58 -2.11
N THR A 129 0.74 10.29 -2.36
CA THR A 129 0.16 8.98 -2.12
C THR A 129 -0.51 8.44 -3.38
N LEU A 130 -0.21 7.19 -3.71
CA LEU A 130 -0.88 6.45 -4.78
C LEU A 130 -1.66 5.28 -4.16
N ILE A 131 -2.97 5.25 -4.45
CA ILE A 131 -3.87 4.18 -4.05
C ILE A 131 -4.24 3.38 -5.28
N LEU A 132 -3.98 2.08 -5.23
CA LEU A 132 -4.33 1.14 -6.30
C LEU A 132 -5.47 0.24 -5.86
N VAL A 133 -6.52 0.22 -6.67
CA VAL A 133 -7.69 -0.63 -6.45
C VAL A 133 -8.00 -1.47 -7.70
N PRO A 134 -8.65 -2.63 -7.55
CA PRO A 134 -8.90 -3.53 -8.68
C PRO A 134 -9.92 -3.00 -9.70
N THR A 135 -10.88 -2.17 -9.29
CA THR A 135 -12.00 -1.75 -10.13
C THR A 135 -12.25 -0.24 -10.07
N THR A 136 -12.87 0.31 -11.11
CA THR A 136 -13.29 1.72 -11.15
C THR A 136 -14.33 2.04 -10.09
N SER A 137 -15.24 1.09 -9.79
CA SER A 137 -16.23 1.26 -8.72
C SER A 137 -15.57 1.48 -7.36
N LEU A 138 -14.44 0.82 -7.08
CA LEU A 138 -13.68 1.04 -5.85
C LEU A 138 -12.95 2.38 -5.85
N VAL A 139 -12.53 2.91 -7.01
CA VAL A 139 -12.01 4.28 -7.11
C VAL A 139 -13.07 5.28 -6.67
N GLU A 140 -14.29 5.16 -7.21
CA GLU A 140 -15.40 6.04 -6.86
C GLU A 140 -15.82 5.90 -5.40
N GLN A 141 -15.89 4.66 -4.89
CA GLN A 141 -16.21 4.39 -3.49
C GLN A 141 -15.21 5.05 -2.55
N MET A 142 -13.90 4.86 -2.78
CA MET A 142 -12.88 5.46 -1.92
C MET A 142 -12.94 6.99 -1.94
N TYR A 143 -13.15 7.56 -3.12
CA TYR A 143 -13.31 9.01 -3.28
C TYR A 143 -14.50 9.54 -2.46
N SER A 144 -15.64 8.85 -2.54
CA SER A 144 -16.85 9.16 -1.76
C SER A 144 -16.66 8.93 -0.26
N ASP A 145 -15.99 7.84 0.14
CA ASP A 145 -15.72 7.56 1.55
C ASP A 145 -14.90 8.69 2.21
N PHE A 146 -13.93 9.26 1.48
CA PHE A 146 -13.11 10.35 2.01
C PHE A 146 -13.92 11.65 2.18
N GLU A 147 -14.85 11.94 1.27
CA GLU A 147 -15.81 13.03 1.44
C GLU A 147 -16.70 12.81 2.68
N ASP A 148 -17.21 11.60 2.86
CA ASP A 148 -18.04 11.27 4.03
C ASP A 148 -17.24 11.39 5.34
N TYR A 149 -15.92 11.12 5.32
CA TYR A 149 -15.05 11.35 6.48
C TYR A 149 -14.81 12.83 6.77
N GLY A 150 -15.30 13.75 5.94
CA GLY A 150 -15.19 15.18 6.12
C GLY A 150 -13.92 15.80 5.55
N TRP A 151 -13.31 15.14 4.55
CA TRP A 151 -12.14 15.64 3.84
C TRP A 151 -12.46 15.82 2.35
N SER A 152 -12.23 17.02 1.80
CA SER A 152 -12.56 17.30 0.41
C SER A 152 -11.67 16.49 -0.55
N SER A 153 -12.24 15.42 -1.08
CA SER A 153 -11.59 14.60 -2.10
C SER A 153 -11.39 15.40 -3.39
N ASP A 154 -12.30 16.32 -3.69
CA ASP A 154 -12.17 17.17 -4.88
C ASP A 154 -10.92 18.08 -4.80
N MET A 155 -10.56 18.57 -3.64
CA MET A 155 -9.35 19.39 -3.47
C MET A 155 -8.06 18.56 -3.49
N HIS A 156 -8.06 17.36 -2.94
CA HIS A 156 -6.84 16.62 -2.61
C HIS A 156 -6.62 15.36 -3.43
N CYS A 157 -7.69 14.73 -3.93
CA CYS A 157 -7.62 13.46 -4.63
C CYS A 157 -7.84 13.61 -6.13
N GLN A 158 -7.08 12.87 -6.89
CA GLN A 158 -7.27 12.73 -8.34
C GLN A 158 -7.62 11.29 -8.67
N LYS A 159 -8.70 11.10 -9.43
CA LYS A 159 -9.07 9.80 -9.98
C LYS A 159 -8.34 9.59 -11.30
N VAL A 160 -7.76 8.40 -11.51
CA VAL A 160 -7.05 8.02 -12.74
C VAL A 160 -7.54 6.64 -13.19
N TYR A 161 -8.47 6.65 -14.14
CA TYR A 161 -8.94 5.46 -14.87
C TYR A 161 -9.52 5.90 -16.21
N GLN A 162 -10.07 4.97 -17.00
CA GLN A 162 -10.61 5.27 -18.33
C GLN A 162 -11.58 6.46 -18.30
N GLY A 163 -11.32 7.46 -19.12
CA GLY A 163 -12.08 8.72 -19.18
C GLY A 163 -11.51 9.86 -18.31
N TYR A 164 -10.51 9.60 -17.48
CA TYR A 164 -9.81 10.61 -16.69
C TYR A 164 -8.38 10.86 -17.18
N THR A 165 -7.90 12.08 -16.94
CA THR A 165 -6.51 12.44 -17.29
C THR A 165 -5.50 11.67 -16.45
N THR A 166 -4.44 11.21 -17.09
CA THR A 166 -3.30 10.57 -16.41
C THR A 166 -2.29 11.58 -15.88
N LYS A 167 -2.39 12.88 -16.27
CA LYS A 167 -1.50 13.92 -15.75
C LYS A 167 -1.82 14.18 -14.28
N VAL A 168 -0.85 13.87 -13.40
CA VAL A 168 -1.01 14.05 -11.96
C VAL A 168 -0.86 15.50 -11.58
N THR A 169 -1.85 16.03 -10.87
CA THR A 169 -1.91 17.43 -10.39
C THR A 169 -2.18 17.54 -8.90
N LYS A 170 -2.53 16.44 -8.24
CA LYS A 170 -2.87 16.40 -6.81
C LYS A 170 -1.96 15.43 -6.06
N ASP A 171 -1.86 15.61 -4.76
CA ASP A 171 -0.97 14.82 -3.91
C ASP A 171 -1.45 13.38 -3.69
N VAL A 172 -2.75 13.13 -3.84
CA VAL A 172 -3.34 11.80 -3.69
C VAL A 172 -3.95 11.35 -5.01
N VAL A 173 -3.48 10.22 -5.51
CA VAL A 173 -4.01 9.60 -6.74
C VAL A 173 -4.69 8.29 -6.37
N ILE A 174 -5.93 8.12 -6.81
CA ILE A 174 -6.70 6.87 -6.69
C ILE A 174 -6.87 6.31 -8.10
N SER A 175 -6.36 5.11 -8.34
CA SER A 175 -6.32 4.52 -9.68
C SER A 175 -6.58 3.03 -9.67
N THR A 176 -6.99 2.50 -10.83
CA THR A 176 -6.87 1.06 -11.08
C THR A 176 -5.46 0.75 -11.59
N TRP A 177 -4.93 -0.45 -11.26
CA TRP A 177 -3.60 -0.84 -11.73
C TRP A 177 -3.50 -0.88 -13.27
N GLN A 178 -4.60 -1.25 -13.95
CA GLN A 178 -4.69 -1.31 -15.42
C GLN A 178 -4.45 0.07 -16.07
N SER A 179 -4.83 1.14 -15.38
CA SER A 179 -4.71 2.49 -15.91
C SER A 179 -3.29 3.03 -15.87
N ILE A 180 -2.45 2.51 -14.99
CA ILE A 180 -1.11 3.06 -14.76
C ILE A 180 0.05 2.09 -14.96
N TYR A 181 -0.19 0.78 -15.14
CA TYR A 181 0.90 -0.21 -15.21
C TYR A 181 1.86 -0.01 -16.39
N LYS A 182 1.43 0.67 -17.47
CA LYS A 182 2.26 1.02 -18.63
C LYS A 182 2.96 2.38 -18.49
N MET A 183 2.69 3.13 -17.41
CA MET A 183 3.29 4.43 -17.23
C MET A 183 4.80 4.33 -17.00
N PRO A 184 5.59 5.26 -17.53
CA PRO A 184 7.03 5.26 -17.33
C PRO A 184 7.38 5.46 -15.85
N LYS A 185 8.56 4.99 -15.44
CA LYS A 185 9.04 5.09 -14.05
C LYS A 185 8.97 6.52 -13.51
N LYS A 186 9.23 7.52 -14.37
CA LYS A 186 9.15 8.95 -14.04
C LYS A 186 7.74 9.39 -13.57
N TYR A 187 6.70 8.66 -13.97
CA TYR A 187 5.32 8.96 -13.54
C TYR A 187 5.12 8.79 -12.03
N PHE A 188 5.90 7.91 -11.41
CA PHE A 188 5.82 7.55 -9.98
C PHE A 188 6.83 8.31 -9.11
N GLN A 189 7.62 9.18 -9.69
CA GLN A 189 8.58 10.07 -9.04
C GLN A 189 7.99 11.47 -8.87
#